data_e13236081ab7a4629976327cc9e95eca
#
_entry.id   e13236081ab7a4629976327cc9e95eca
#
_cell.length_a   1.000
_cell.length_b   1.000
_cell.length_c   1.000
_cell.angle_alpha   90.00
_cell.angle_beta   90.00
_cell.angle_gamma   90.00
#
_symmetry.space_group_name_H-M   'P 1'
#
loop_
_entity.id
_entity.type
_entity.pdbx_description
1 polymer ?
#
loop_
_entity_poly.entity_id
_entity_poly.type
_entity_poly.pdbx_seq_one_letter_code
_entity_poly.pdbx_strand_id
1 'polypeptide(L)'
;MAIWCMDLAIDRWRLGSEEGADADPVVLITETARGPRIDAANRAAQGAGARAGMLLADARALCPALVVQPSDPAGDLAMLEALALWAQRWGPWSALDPPDGVLVDTAGVAHLYGGEAALLSDAAGRFARRGLGVRLAIAPTAGAAWALAHHGQNGAILSLHDEPMARLADLPVAALRLDDDVLLLLRRLGLKRLGELHGVGRAALVRRFH
;
A
#
# COMPACT_ATOMS: atom_id res chain seq x y z
N MET A 1 12.68 -4.23 4.13
CA MET A 1 12.06 -3.04 3.50
C MET A 1 10.70 -3.43 2.92
N ALA A 2 9.69 -2.62 3.12
CA ALA A 2 8.40 -2.74 2.42
C ALA A 2 8.31 -1.65 1.34
N ILE A 3 7.76 -2.02 0.19
CA ILE A 3 7.48 -1.17 -0.95
C ILE A 3 5.99 -1.29 -1.22
N TRP A 4 5.24 -0.23 -1.06
CA TRP A 4 3.82 -0.18 -1.36
C TRP A 4 3.58 0.70 -2.59
N CYS A 5 3.10 0.08 -3.67
CA CYS A 5 2.74 0.75 -4.93
C CYS A 5 1.26 1.17 -4.85
N MET A 6 0.98 2.29 -4.22
CA MET A 6 -0.37 2.76 -3.84
C MET A 6 -1.38 2.76 -4.98
N ASP A 7 -0.92 3.05 -6.18
CA ASP A 7 -1.74 3.24 -7.37
C ASP A 7 -1.31 2.29 -8.50
N LEU A 8 -0.85 1.06 -8.17
CA LEU A 8 -0.23 0.11 -9.11
C LEU A 8 -1.05 -0.05 -10.40
N ALA A 9 -2.35 -0.31 -10.27
CA ALA A 9 -3.23 -0.55 -11.41
C ALA A 9 -3.35 0.69 -12.32
N ILE A 10 -3.52 1.88 -11.72
CA ILE A 10 -3.57 3.15 -12.46
C ILE A 10 -2.21 3.50 -13.06
N ASP A 11 -1.12 3.31 -12.33
CA ASP A 11 0.23 3.56 -12.84
C ASP A 11 0.55 2.64 -14.02
N ARG A 12 0.20 1.35 -13.93
CA ARG A 12 0.37 0.39 -15.03
C ARG A 12 -0.45 0.80 -16.26
N TRP A 13 -1.74 1.12 -16.06
CA TRP A 13 -2.60 1.59 -17.15
C TRP A 13 -2.00 2.84 -17.81
N ARG A 14 -1.58 3.84 -17.03
CA ARG A 14 -0.97 5.08 -17.53
C ARG A 14 0.30 4.82 -18.33
N LEU A 15 1.17 3.92 -17.87
CA LEU A 15 2.40 3.58 -18.57
C LEU A 15 2.17 2.87 -19.91
N GLY A 16 1.04 2.20 -20.08
CA GLY A 16 0.61 1.56 -21.33
C GLY A 16 -0.26 2.43 -22.23
N SER A 17 -0.61 3.64 -21.79
CA SER A 17 -1.50 4.57 -22.51
C SER A 17 -0.71 5.63 -23.28
N GLU A 18 -1.40 6.35 -24.18
CA GLU A 18 -0.82 7.47 -24.89
C GLU A 18 -0.45 8.61 -23.92
N GLU A 19 0.53 9.42 -24.33
CA GLU A 19 0.97 10.57 -23.54
C GLU A 19 -0.18 11.54 -23.32
N GLY A 20 -0.39 11.96 -22.06
CA GLY A 20 -1.48 12.86 -21.69
C GLY A 20 -2.80 12.18 -21.30
N ALA A 21 -2.95 10.88 -21.47
CA ALA A 21 -4.18 10.16 -21.07
C ALA A 21 -4.55 10.32 -19.57
N ASP A 22 -3.57 10.65 -18.73
CA ASP A 22 -3.78 10.88 -17.29
C ASP A 22 -4.34 12.28 -16.94
N ALA A 23 -4.49 13.17 -17.94
CA ALA A 23 -5.10 14.49 -17.74
C ALA A 23 -6.61 14.39 -17.53
N ASP A 24 -7.26 13.42 -18.16
CA ASP A 24 -8.68 13.15 -18.00
C ASP A 24 -8.97 12.36 -16.71
N PRO A 25 -10.18 12.50 -16.14
CA PRO A 25 -10.59 11.70 -14.98
C PRO A 25 -10.85 10.24 -15.39
N VAL A 26 -9.92 9.34 -15.09
CA VAL A 26 -9.96 7.93 -15.47
C VAL A 26 -10.23 7.03 -14.26
N VAL A 27 -11.09 6.02 -14.46
CA VAL A 27 -11.35 4.96 -13.50
C VAL A 27 -11.19 3.59 -14.15
N LEU A 28 -10.61 2.66 -13.41
CA LEU A 28 -10.58 1.23 -13.75
C LEU A 28 -11.73 0.54 -13.03
N ILE A 29 -12.46 -0.32 -13.73
CA ILE A 29 -13.65 -0.97 -13.19
C ILE A 29 -13.61 -2.48 -13.31
N THR A 30 -14.27 -3.15 -12.37
CA THR A 30 -14.65 -4.57 -12.46
C THR A 30 -16.17 -4.70 -12.48
N GLU A 31 -16.66 -5.58 -13.34
CA GLU A 31 -18.08 -5.94 -13.38
C GLU A 31 -18.43 -6.79 -12.16
N THR A 32 -19.49 -6.40 -11.45
CA THR A 32 -20.01 -7.14 -10.30
C THR A 32 -21.49 -7.44 -10.45
N ALA A 33 -22.01 -8.36 -9.66
CA ALA A 33 -23.46 -8.68 -9.64
C ALA A 33 -24.36 -7.47 -9.32
N ARG A 34 -23.80 -6.41 -8.71
CA ARG A 34 -24.50 -5.17 -8.36
C ARG A 34 -24.20 -4.03 -9.34
N GLY A 35 -23.58 -4.32 -10.47
CA GLY A 35 -23.10 -3.37 -11.47
C GLY A 35 -21.60 -3.08 -11.38
N PRO A 36 -21.08 -2.29 -12.35
CA PRO A 36 -19.67 -1.95 -12.42
C PRO A 36 -19.21 -1.19 -11.17
N ARG A 37 -18.08 -1.61 -10.60
CA ARG A 37 -17.47 -1.00 -9.42
C ARG A 37 -16.07 -0.51 -9.74
N ILE A 38 -15.71 0.63 -9.20
CA ILE A 38 -14.39 1.23 -9.37
C ILE A 38 -13.38 0.45 -8.51
N ASP A 39 -12.34 -0.07 -9.16
CA ASP A 39 -11.19 -0.68 -8.50
C ASP A 39 -10.09 0.35 -8.25
N ALA A 40 -9.81 1.20 -9.24
CA ALA A 40 -8.81 2.26 -9.14
C ALA A 40 -9.26 3.53 -9.85
N ALA A 41 -8.76 4.67 -9.41
CA ALA A 41 -9.06 5.97 -9.98
C ALA A 41 -7.79 6.83 -10.02
N ASN A 42 -7.53 7.52 -11.14
CA ASN A 42 -6.42 8.45 -11.22
C ASN A 42 -6.68 9.71 -10.37
N ARG A 43 -5.66 10.57 -10.24
CA ARG A 43 -5.74 11.78 -9.41
C ARG A 43 -6.86 12.73 -9.87
N ALA A 44 -7.10 12.86 -11.19
CA ALA A 44 -8.15 13.71 -11.74
C ALA A 44 -9.54 13.18 -11.34
N ALA A 45 -9.79 11.87 -11.48
CA ALA A 45 -11.05 11.24 -11.04
C ALA A 45 -11.24 11.33 -9.51
N GLN A 46 -10.17 11.11 -8.72
CA GLN A 46 -10.20 11.27 -7.27
C GLN A 46 -10.52 12.71 -6.86
N GLY A 47 -9.97 13.70 -7.57
CA GLY A 47 -10.27 15.12 -7.38
C GLY A 47 -11.73 15.45 -7.66
N ALA A 48 -12.35 14.77 -8.62
CA ALA A 48 -13.78 14.87 -8.95
C ALA A 48 -14.70 14.06 -8.01
N GLY A 49 -14.15 13.35 -7.03
CA GLY A 49 -14.92 12.61 -6.02
C GLY A 49 -15.03 11.10 -6.24
N ALA A 50 -14.51 10.54 -7.34
CA ALA A 50 -14.51 9.11 -7.57
C ALA A 50 -13.56 8.40 -6.58
N ARG A 51 -13.97 7.23 -6.07
CA ARG A 51 -13.20 6.45 -5.08
C ARG A 51 -13.28 4.96 -5.42
N ALA A 52 -12.21 4.23 -5.12
CA ALA A 52 -12.23 2.78 -5.16
C ALA A 52 -13.36 2.22 -4.29
N GLY A 53 -14.01 1.16 -4.75
CA GLY A 53 -15.17 0.55 -4.10
C GLY A 53 -16.52 1.22 -4.40
N MET A 54 -16.56 2.40 -5.02
CA MET A 54 -17.78 3.11 -5.43
C MET A 54 -18.43 2.44 -6.65
N LEU A 55 -19.77 2.47 -6.75
CA LEU A 55 -20.44 2.09 -7.99
C LEU A 55 -20.14 3.13 -9.08
N LEU A 56 -19.96 2.66 -10.30
CA LEU A 56 -19.69 3.54 -11.44
C LEU A 56 -20.81 4.57 -11.65
N ALA A 57 -22.06 4.18 -11.42
CA ALA A 57 -23.22 5.07 -11.54
C ALA A 57 -23.14 6.26 -10.58
N ASP A 58 -22.72 6.02 -9.32
CA ASP A 58 -22.57 7.06 -8.31
C ASP A 58 -21.40 8.01 -8.68
N ALA A 59 -20.29 7.45 -9.16
CA ALA A 59 -19.16 8.23 -9.59
C ALA A 59 -19.48 9.10 -10.82
N ARG A 60 -20.24 8.58 -11.78
CA ARG A 60 -20.70 9.36 -12.95
C ARG A 60 -21.64 10.50 -12.58
N ALA A 61 -22.40 10.35 -11.50
CA ALA A 61 -23.23 11.46 -11.00
C ALA A 61 -22.37 12.62 -10.45
N LEU A 62 -21.16 12.32 -9.93
CA LEU A 62 -20.21 13.31 -9.44
C LEU A 62 -19.36 13.88 -10.59
N CYS A 63 -18.97 13.04 -11.55
CA CYS A 63 -18.13 13.40 -12.68
C CYS A 63 -18.64 12.74 -13.96
N PRO A 64 -19.52 13.42 -14.73
CA PRO A 64 -20.05 12.90 -15.99
C PRO A 64 -18.97 12.62 -17.06
N ALA A 65 -17.83 13.31 -16.98
CA ALA A 65 -16.72 13.17 -17.92
C ALA A 65 -15.77 12.00 -17.62
N LEU A 66 -16.13 11.08 -16.70
CA LEU A 66 -15.30 9.91 -16.36
C LEU A 66 -15.01 9.05 -17.59
N VAL A 67 -13.73 8.89 -17.88
CA VAL A 67 -13.22 7.86 -18.79
C VAL A 67 -13.15 6.55 -18.05
N VAL A 68 -13.76 5.52 -18.62
CA VAL A 68 -13.89 4.20 -17.97
C VAL A 68 -13.08 3.18 -18.74
N GLN A 69 -12.23 2.45 -18.04
CA GLN A 69 -11.40 1.39 -18.57
C GLN A 69 -11.61 0.11 -17.75
N PRO A 70 -11.47 -1.06 -18.35
CA PRO A 70 -11.54 -2.31 -17.58
C PRO A 70 -10.32 -2.47 -16.67
N SER A 71 -10.52 -3.03 -15.48
CA SER A 71 -9.42 -3.51 -14.64
C SER A 71 -8.76 -4.73 -15.26
N ASP A 72 -7.47 -4.87 -15.02
CA ASP A 72 -6.70 -6.04 -15.46
C ASP A 72 -5.84 -6.57 -14.30
N PRO A 73 -6.44 -7.30 -13.35
CA PRO A 73 -5.73 -7.83 -12.19
C PRO A 73 -4.59 -8.79 -12.54
N ALA A 74 -4.69 -9.48 -13.69
CA ALA A 74 -3.62 -10.37 -14.15
C ALA A 74 -2.40 -9.57 -14.60
N GLY A 75 -2.60 -8.49 -15.35
CA GLY A 75 -1.53 -7.57 -15.72
C GLY A 75 -0.93 -6.84 -14.52
N ASP A 76 -1.74 -6.48 -13.52
CA ASP A 76 -1.26 -5.86 -12.27
C ASP A 76 -0.35 -6.83 -11.50
N LEU A 77 -0.76 -8.10 -11.39
CA LEU A 77 0.06 -9.14 -10.75
C LEU A 77 1.38 -9.37 -11.52
N ALA A 78 1.32 -9.49 -12.84
CA ALA A 78 2.52 -9.66 -13.67
C ALA A 78 3.50 -8.47 -13.52
N MET A 79 2.98 -7.25 -13.44
CA MET A 79 3.81 -6.08 -13.14
C MET A 79 4.42 -6.16 -11.74
N LEU A 80 3.65 -6.56 -10.73
CA LEU A 80 4.16 -6.71 -9.37
C LEU A 80 5.27 -7.76 -9.29
N GLU A 81 5.12 -8.89 -9.99
CA GLU A 81 6.16 -9.93 -10.11
C GLU A 81 7.45 -9.37 -10.73
N ALA A 82 7.33 -8.61 -11.82
CA ALA A 82 8.46 -7.96 -12.44
C ALA A 82 9.14 -6.94 -11.51
N LEU A 83 8.35 -6.20 -10.73
CA LEU A 83 8.86 -5.26 -9.73
C LEU A 83 9.56 -5.98 -8.57
N ALA A 84 9.07 -7.13 -8.14
CA ALA A 84 9.71 -7.94 -7.10
C ALA A 84 11.09 -8.44 -7.56
N LEU A 85 11.19 -8.97 -8.77
CA LEU A 85 12.48 -9.36 -9.36
C LEU A 85 13.42 -8.15 -9.50
N TRP A 86 12.89 -7.02 -9.97
CA TRP A 86 13.68 -5.81 -10.12
C TRP A 86 14.14 -5.24 -8.77
N ALA A 87 13.38 -5.43 -7.69
CA ALA A 87 13.68 -4.97 -6.34
C ALA A 87 14.84 -5.75 -5.68
N GLN A 88 15.25 -6.90 -6.22
CA GLN A 88 16.42 -7.67 -5.74
C GLN A 88 17.75 -6.89 -5.81
N ARG A 89 17.76 -5.74 -6.49
CA ARG A 89 18.91 -4.81 -6.44
C ARG A 89 19.15 -4.21 -5.05
N TRP A 90 18.11 -4.16 -4.20
CA TRP A 90 18.19 -3.63 -2.83
C TRP A 90 18.31 -4.72 -1.77
N GLY A 91 18.33 -5.98 -2.19
CA GLY A 91 18.48 -7.12 -1.29
C GLY A 91 18.30 -8.43 -2.03
N PRO A 92 18.98 -9.50 -1.63
CA PRO A 92 19.02 -10.76 -2.38
C PRO A 92 17.65 -11.48 -2.41
N TRP A 93 16.78 -11.16 -1.47
CA TRP A 93 15.47 -11.79 -1.32
C TRP A 93 14.36 -10.76 -1.45
N SER A 94 13.42 -11.04 -2.33
CA SER A 94 12.18 -10.29 -2.45
C SER A 94 10.99 -11.23 -2.45
N ALA A 95 9.86 -10.77 -1.92
CA ALA A 95 8.60 -11.50 -1.90
C ALA A 95 7.47 -10.57 -2.33
N LEU A 96 6.49 -11.14 -3.02
CA LEU A 96 5.24 -10.45 -3.32
C LEU A 96 4.44 -10.26 -2.04
N ASP A 97 3.79 -9.13 -1.93
CA ASP A 97 2.76 -8.81 -0.95
C ASP A 97 1.53 -8.25 -1.69
N PRO A 98 0.76 -9.14 -2.37
CA PRO A 98 -0.38 -8.71 -3.19
C PRO A 98 -1.43 -7.95 -2.38
N PRO A 99 -2.19 -7.04 -3.05
CA PRO A 99 -2.23 -6.83 -4.51
C PRO A 99 -1.18 -5.85 -5.05
N ASP A 100 -0.48 -5.08 -4.20
CA ASP A 100 0.27 -3.89 -4.61
C ASP A 100 1.58 -3.68 -3.83
N GLY A 101 2.06 -4.70 -3.11
CA GLY A 101 3.23 -4.65 -2.26
C GLY A 101 4.37 -5.58 -2.67
N VAL A 102 5.58 -5.17 -2.34
CA VAL A 102 6.81 -5.98 -2.42
C VAL A 102 7.57 -5.85 -1.11
N LEU A 103 8.00 -6.98 -0.56
CA LEU A 103 8.90 -7.04 0.58
C LEU A 103 10.31 -7.39 0.10
N VAL A 104 11.32 -6.70 0.63
CA VAL A 104 12.73 -6.94 0.29
C VAL A 104 13.53 -7.09 1.57
N ASP A 105 14.33 -8.16 1.65
CA ASP A 105 15.30 -8.32 2.74
C ASP A 105 16.53 -7.46 2.44
N THR A 106 16.67 -6.38 3.20
CA THR A 106 17.79 -5.43 3.10
C THR A 106 18.86 -5.66 4.17
N ALA A 107 18.77 -6.76 4.93
CA ALA A 107 19.75 -7.09 5.95
C ALA A 107 21.16 -7.22 5.31
N GLY A 108 22.12 -6.53 5.88
CA GLY A 108 23.50 -6.58 5.42
C GLY A 108 23.78 -5.87 4.08
N VAL A 109 22.82 -5.22 3.43
CA VAL A 109 22.99 -4.56 2.12
C VAL A 109 23.05 -3.04 2.24
N ALA A 110 22.44 -2.46 3.26
CA ALA A 110 22.29 -1.01 3.40
C ALA A 110 23.64 -0.26 3.36
N HIS A 111 24.72 -0.87 3.87
CA HIS A 111 26.07 -0.26 3.85
C HIS A 111 26.61 -0.01 2.43
N LEU A 112 26.18 -0.81 1.42
CA LEU A 112 26.57 -0.64 0.02
C LEU A 112 25.96 0.63 -0.60
N TYR A 113 24.91 1.15 0.01
CA TYR A 113 24.23 2.39 -0.41
C TYR A 113 24.63 3.61 0.44
N GLY A 114 25.41 3.43 1.51
CA GLY A 114 25.72 4.48 2.47
C GLY A 114 24.71 4.57 3.63
N GLY A 115 23.99 3.47 3.89
CA GLY A 115 23.01 3.34 4.98
C GLY A 115 21.55 3.19 4.51
N GLU A 116 20.67 2.90 5.45
CA GLU A 116 19.25 2.65 5.17
C GLU A 116 18.52 3.85 4.55
N ALA A 117 18.83 5.07 4.99
CA ALA A 117 18.24 6.29 4.43
C ALA A 117 18.64 6.49 2.96
N ALA A 118 19.91 6.25 2.61
CA ALA A 118 20.38 6.36 1.24
C ALA A 118 19.82 5.25 0.36
N LEU A 119 19.65 4.04 0.89
CA LEU A 119 18.97 2.93 0.21
C LEU A 119 17.52 3.28 -0.12
N LEU A 120 16.74 3.82 0.85
CA LEU A 120 15.37 4.28 0.62
C LEU A 120 15.31 5.40 -0.42
N SER A 121 16.26 6.35 -0.38
CA SER A 121 16.33 7.44 -1.35
C SER A 121 16.63 6.94 -2.76
N ASP A 122 17.56 5.97 -2.93
CA ASP A 122 17.81 5.33 -4.22
C ASP A 122 16.57 4.60 -4.73
N ALA A 123 15.89 3.85 -3.86
CA ALA A 123 14.67 3.15 -4.22
C ALA A 123 13.57 4.13 -4.68
N ALA A 124 13.25 5.13 -3.86
CA ALA A 124 12.25 6.15 -4.19
C ALA A 124 12.54 6.84 -5.53
N GLY A 125 13.80 7.27 -5.74
CA GLY A 125 14.21 7.91 -6.98
C GLY A 125 14.10 7.01 -8.21
N ARG A 126 14.36 5.71 -8.06
CA ARG A 126 14.23 4.75 -9.18
C ARG A 126 12.78 4.44 -9.52
N PHE A 127 11.89 4.33 -8.54
CA PHE A 127 10.46 4.20 -8.78
C PHE A 127 9.88 5.45 -9.43
N ALA A 128 10.24 6.63 -8.92
CA ALA A 128 9.79 7.91 -9.49
C ALA A 128 10.21 8.07 -10.97
N ARG A 129 11.47 7.70 -11.33
CA ARG A 129 11.93 7.71 -12.72
C ARG A 129 11.19 6.74 -13.63
N ARG A 130 10.53 5.73 -13.09
CA ARG A 130 9.62 4.82 -13.81
C ARG A 130 8.18 5.31 -13.84
N GLY A 131 7.89 6.46 -13.25
CA GLY A 131 6.55 6.98 -13.13
C GLY A 131 5.68 6.23 -12.14
N LEU A 132 6.25 5.48 -11.21
CA LEU A 132 5.52 4.71 -10.22
C LEU A 132 5.48 5.43 -8.87
N GLY A 133 4.27 5.62 -8.34
CA GLY A 133 4.06 6.15 -7.01
C GLY A 133 4.23 5.08 -5.94
N VAL A 134 5.21 5.24 -5.03
CA VAL A 134 5.45 4.26 -3.96
C VAL A 134 5.59 4.92 -2.60
N ARG A 135 5.25 4.16 -1.57
CA ARG A 135 5.65 4.44 -0.19
C ARG A 135 6.58 3.33 0.29
N LEU A 136 7.59 3.74 1.02
CA LEU A 136 8.70 2.88 1.43
C LEU A 136 8.87 2.96 2.94
N ALA A 137 9.24 1.83 3.55
CA ALA A 137 9.70 1.81 4.93
C ALA A 137 10.69 0.66 5.17
N ILE A 138 11.63 0.86 6.10
CA ILE A 138 12.52 -0.19 6.59
C ILE A 138 12.19 -0.44 8.07
N ALA A 139 12.12 -1.71 8.44
CA ALA A 139 11.97 -2.13 9.83
C ALA A 139 12.56 -3.54 10.03
N PRO A 140 12.82 -3.95 11.28
CA PRO A 140 13.39 -5.26 11.60
C PRO A 140 12.51 -6.44 11.20
N THR A 141 11.21 -6.24 11.06
CA THR A 141 10.24 -7.26 10.65
C THR A 141 9.44 -6.82 9.44
N ALA A 142 9.02 -7.77 8.61
CA ALA A 142 8.16 -7.51 7.46
C ALA A 142 6.86 -6.80 7.85
N GLY A 143 6.21 -7.25 8.95
CA GLY A 143 4.98 -6.64 9.45
C GLY A 143 5.16 -5.18 9.89
N ALA A 144 6.24 -4.85 10.59
CA ALA A 144 6.53 -3.46 10.98
C ALA A 144 6.86 -2.58 9.78
N ALA A 145 7.64 -3.10 8.81
CA ALA A 145 7.95 -2.37 7.57
C ALA A 145 6.66 -2.11 6.78
N TRP A 146 5.80 -3.12 6.66
CA TRP A 146 4.49 -2.98 6.01
C TRP A 146 3.61 -1.93 6.70
N ALA A 147 3.49 -2.03 8.03
CA ALA A 147 2.69 -1.09 8.82
C ALA A 147 3.15 0.36 8.63
N LEU A 148 4.46 0.59 8.63
CA LEU A 148 5.04 1.91 8.41
C LEU A 148 4.86 2.40 6.97
N ALA A 149 5.02 1.53 5.96
CA ALA A 149 4.80 1.92 4.57
C ALA A 149 3.34 2.33 4.31
N HIS A 150 2.36 1.60 4.88
CA HIS A 150 0.94 1.84 4.65
C HIS A 150 0.36 2.96 5.53
N HIS A 151 0.76 3.02 6.78
CA HIS A 151 0.11 3.88 7.78
C HIS A 151 1.05 4.90 8.45
N GLY A 152 2.36 4.73 8.32
CA GLY A 152 3.36 5.62 8.90
C GLY A 152 3.73 6.79 8.01
N GLN A 153 4.83 7.44 8.33
CA GLN A 153 5.45 8.45 7.49
C GLN A 153 6.19 7.78 6.33
N ASN A 154 6.04 8.29 5.10
CA ASN A 154 6.80 7.75 3.96
C ASN A 154 8.31 7.92 4.18
N GLY A 155 9.07 6.88 3.88
CA GLY A 155 10.52 6.85 4.15
C GLY A 155 10.87 6.53 5.62
N ALA A 156 9.90 6.03 6.40
CA ALA A 156 10.14 5.68 7.80
C ALA A 156 11.19 4.56 7.94
N ILE A 157 12.09 4.75 8.89
CA ILE A 157 13.07 3.74 9.29
C ILE A 157 12.88 3.45 10.78
N LEU A 158 12.73 2.17 11.08
CA LEU A 158 12.75 1.64 12.43
C LEU A 158 13.96 0.71 12.54
N SER A 159 14.96 1.09 13.32
CA SER A 159 16.16 0.28 13.49
C SER A 159 15.98 -0.81 14.55
N LEU A 160 16.90 -1.81 14.56
CA LEU A 160 16.91 -2.86 15.58
C LEU A 160 17.12 -2.34 17.02
N HIS A 161 17.67 -1.14 17.15
CA HIS A 161 17.96 -0.51 18.45
C HIS A 161 16.84 0.43 18.93
N ASP A 162 15.86 0.70 18.06
CA ASP A 162 14.72 1.54 18.44
C ASP A 162 13.73 0.74 19.30
N GLU A 163 13.06 1.44 20.20
CA GLU A 163 11.88 0.89 20.88
C GLU A 163 10.71 0.79 19.89
N PRO A 164 10.27 -0.42 19.48
CA PRO A 164 9.28 -0.53 18.38
C PRO A 164 7.99 0.23 18.67
N MET A 165 7.49 0.19 19.91
CA MET A 165 6.24 0.85 20.27
C MET A 165 6.33 2.37 20.23
N ALA A 166 7.51 2.97 20.41
CA ALA A 166 7.70 4.41 20.24
C ALA A 166 7.39 4.89 18.82
N ARG A 167 7.51 4.02 17.82
CA ARG A 167 7.27 4.33 16.40
C ARG A 167 5.96 3.77 15.87
N LEU A 168 5.44 2.71 16.46
CA LEU A 168 4.27 1.98 15.97
C LEU A 168 2.99 2.27 16.77
N ALA A 169 3.10 2.78 18.01
CA ALA A 169 1.97 2.96 18.92
C ALA A 169 0.83 3.78 18.33
N ASP A 170 1.15 4.82 17.57
CA ASP A 170 0.17 5.72 16.97
C ASP A 170 -0.48 5.19 15.68
N LEU A 171 0.06 4.10 15.10
CA LEU A 171 -0.52 3.50 13.90
C LEU A 171 -1.88 2.88 14.22
N PRO A 172 -2.82 2.88 13.25
CA PRO A 172 -4.13 2.27 13.43
C PRO A 172 -4.01 0.75 13.59
N VAL A 173 -4.96 0.12 14.30
CA VAL A 173 -5.00 -1.35 14.43
C VAL A 173 -5.12 -2.07 13.09
N ALA A 174 -5.56 -1.41 12.02
CA ALA A 174 -5.54 -1.92 10.66
C ALA A 174 -4.11 -2.27 10.18
N ALA A 175 -3.07 -1.68 10.77
CA ALA A 175 -1.68 -1.98 10.50
C ALA A 175 -1.27 -3.42 10.87
N LEU A 176 -2.12 -4.16 11.60
CA LEU A 176 -1.91 -5.58 11.93
C LEU A 176 -2.40 -6.53 10.84
N ARG A 177 -3.05 -6.04 9.79
CA ARG A 177 -3.61 -6.86 8.68
C ARG A 177 -4.60 -7.93 9.18
N LEU A 178 -5.38 -7.59 10.20
CA LEU A 178 -6.43 -8.45 10.72
C LEU A 178 -7.67 -8.38 9.84
N ASP A 179 -8.50 -9.43 9.91
CA ASP A 179 -9.78 -9.48 9.20
C ASP A 179 -10.68 -8.30 9.60
N ASP A 180 -11.52 -7.84 8.67
CA ASP A 180 -12.37 -6.66 8.85
C ASP A 180 -13.31 -6.79 10.03
N ASP A 181 -13.84 -7.99 10.32
CA ASP A 181 -14.70 -8.26 11.46
C ASP A 181 -13.95 -8.05 12.78
N VAL A 182 -12.69 -8.49 12.85
CA VAL A 182 -11.83 -8.29 14.02
C VAL A 182 -11.52 -6.80 14.20
N LEU A 183 -11.18 -6.10 13.11
CA LEU A 183 -10.94 -4.66 13.11
C LEU A 183 -12.17 -3.87 13.57
N LEU A 184 -13.36 -4.26 13.08
CA LEU A 184 -14.62 -3.65 13.50
C LEU A 184 -14.86 -3.86 15.01
N LEU A 185 -14.62 -5.08 15.52
CA LEU A 185 -14.77 -5.37 16.94
C LEU A 185 -13.78 -4.57 17.79
N LEU A 186 -12.50 -4.50 17.41
CA LEU A 186 -11.50 -3.68 18.10
C LEU A 186 -11.93 -2.21 18.17
N ARG A 187 -12.41 -1.65 17.05
CA ARG A 187 -12.90 -0.26 16.99
C ARG A 187 -14.10 -0.02 17.91
N ARG A 188 -15.03 -0.98 17.99
CA ARG A 188 -16.20 -0.93 18.92
C ARG A 188 -15.78 -0.97 20.39
N LEU A 189 -14.65 -1.64 20.70
CA LEU A 189 -14.06 -1.68 22.03
C LEU A 189 -13.22 -0.43 22.35
N GLY A 190 -13.13 0.55 21.43
CA GLY A 190 -12.33 1.75 21.60
C GLY A 190 -10.85 1.56 21.27
N LEU A 191 -10.42 0.36 20.87
CA LEU A 191 -9.04 0.05 20.52
C LEU A 191 -8.80 0.40 19.04
N LYS A 192 -8.28 1.61 18.81
CA LYS A 192 -8.10 2.16 17.45
C LYS A 192 -6.64 2.19 17.01
N ARG A 193 -5.71 2.23 17.97
CA ARG A 193 -4.26 2.34 17.76
C ARG A 193 -3.52 1.15 18.35
N LEU A 194 -2.33 0.86 17.82
CA LEU A 194 -1.48 -0.26 18.28
C LEU A 194 -1.07 -0.10 19.75
N GLY A 195 -0.77 1.12 20.19
CA GLY A 195 -0.42 1.41 21.58
C GLY A 195 -1.53 1.08 22.55
N GLU A 196 -2.79 1.36 22.19
CA GLU A 196 -3.97 1.01 23.00
C GLU A 196 -4.13 -0.52 23.10
N LEU A 197 -3.92 -1.23 21.99
CA LEU A 197 -3.98 -2.69 21.94
C LEU A 197 -2.82 -3.33 22.75
N HIS A 198 -1.62 -2.77 22.66
CA HIS A 198 -0.44 -3.24 23.39
C HIS A 198 -0.65 -3.20 24.91
N GLY A 199 -1.41 -2.21 25.40
CA GLY A 199 -1.78 -2.08 26.80
C GLY A 199 -2.77 -3.13 27.32
N VAL A 200 -3.43 -3.88 26.43
CA VAL A 200 -4.41 -4.90 26.80
C VAL A 200 -3.71 -6.22 27.08
N GLY A 201 -3.92 -6.79 28.26
CA GLY A 201 -3.33 -8.08 28.63
C GLY A 201 -3.75 -9.22 27.68
N ARG A 202 -2.76 -10.04 27.24
CA ARG A 202 -2.97 -11.13 26.27
C ARG A 202 -4.15 -12.06 26.64
N ALA A 203 -4.32 -12.39 27.94
CA ALA A 203 -5.41 -13.25 28.41
C ALA A 203 -6.80 -12.65 28.17
N ALA A 204 -6.93 -11.31 28.18
CA ALA A 204 -8.19 -10.63 27.88
C ALA A 204 -8.50 -10.70 26.39
N LEU A 205 -7.50 -10.52 25.52
CA LEU A 205 -7.63 -10.66 24.08
C LEU A 205 -8.01 -12.11 23.70
N VAL A 206 -7.30 -13.10 24.20
CA VAL A 206 -7.58 -14.52 23.91
C VAL A 206 -9.02 -14.89 24.27
N ARG A 207 -9.53 -14.45 25.43
CA ARG A 207 -10.95 -14.73 25.81
C ARG A 207 -11.99 -14.08 24.91
N ARG A 208 -11.61 -13.04 24.17
CA ARG A 208 -12.57 -12.26 23.35
C ARG A 208 -12.55 -12.65 21.89
N PHE A 209 -11.43 -13.19 21.40
CA PHE A 209 -11.19 -13.48 19.97
C PHE A 209 -11.00 -14.97 19.67
N HIS A 210 -11.50 -15.83 20.56
CA HIS A 210 -11.63 -17.28 20.35
C HIS A 210 -12.99 -17.63 19.82
#